data_b7352fdf41fea33262b9cca81a3d1be9
#
_entry.id   b7352fdf41fea33262b9cca81a3d1be9
#
_cell.length_a   1.000
_cell.length_b   1.000
_cell.length_c   1.000
_cell.angle_alpha   90.00
_cell.angle_beta   90.00
_cell.angle_gamma   90.00
#
_symmetry.space_group_name_H-M   'P 1'
#
loop_
_entity.id
_entity.type
_entity.pdbx_description
1 polymer ?
#
loop_
_entity_poly.entity_id
_entity_poly.type
_entity_poly.pdbx_seq_one_letter_code
_entity_poly.pdbx_strand_id
1 'polypeptide(L)'
;MKFLNKYIMIGAAALTLSLGMTSCTDYLDKAPESDISDTDAYKDFHNFQGFVEELYYCQPDPTNGYWTNSWNWGEDEIMNINVNYHMCYKVDQGDFWGWQSEFDGWQSGWMDRASNETTSANGPDRFKHSMWPLAWYGIRKANMGIENLDKITATKEEKDLIAGQLYFFRGWFHFMLMQYFGGLPYIDSVLPAGEKLTLPRLSYAECAEKAAADFRKAADLLPVDWDKTTVGRVTAGKNQLRVTKIAALGYLGKDLLWAASPLMNEESTGATTYNKDFAKRAAEAFGELLNIVDGGNTQFGLIPFDEYSENFVTMDGSGKMPGQNKDNTITEAIFRGPTYGSGWGCSAWGQVKCYGGMDINDSGVTFMPTANYVNYYGMANGLPLDDSDSQFDKTHPWKDRDPRFYHDIKYDGCQMIVKEDDGFKDWRYADMQTNGKYRDEYRGTRTGYFNYKFVSTKCNKVDDGYGWSPQIHMHIPWMRLSDVYLMYAEAAAEATGSATGSVGCKLTAVDAVNKVRERAGVAAVADKNTASLDNFMSEVRRERAVELSFEGHRFNDLRRWLLLDKYPYNIKTSQEFLRVGEMNVDDPTKNTVAEWSEKVILKRNFSKKHYWLPLKKSDTTLYPEFGQNPGW
;
A
#
# COMPACT_ATOMS: atom_id res chain seq x y z
N MET A 1 -72.38 44.75 -5.41
CA MET A 1 -71.49 43.91 -6.27
C MET A 1 -70.14 43.54 -5.65
N LYS A 2 -69.62 44.19 -4.65
CA LYS A 2 -68.31 43.83 -4.04
C LYS A 2 -68.37 42.65 -3.04
N PHE A 3 -69.51 42.30 -2.51
CA PHE A 3 -69.67 41.20 -1.54
C PHE A 3 -69.92 39.81 -2.23
N LEU A 4 -70.52 39.82 -3.39
CA LEU A 4 -70.82 38.56 -4.12
C LEU A 4 -69.53 37.91 -4.71
N ASN A 5 -68.57 38.71 -5.14
CA ASN A 5 -67.29 38.19 -5.69
C ASN A 5 -66.39 37.57 -4.64
N LYS A 6 -66.55 37.94 -3.35
CA LYS A 6 -65.72 37.41 -2.27
C LYS A 6 -66.10 35.97 -1.89
N TYR A 7 -67.39 35.66 -1.98
CA TYR A 7 -67.90 34.30 -1.72
C TYR A 7 -67.71 33.34 -2.89
N ILE A 8 -67.69 33.86 -4.10
CA ILE A 8 -67.39 33.05 -5.30
C ILE A 8 -65.90 32.68 -5.31
N MET A 9 -64.99 33.56 -4.91
CA MET A 9 -63.57 33.23 -4.81
C MET A 9 -63.24 32.26 -3.67
N ILE A 10 -63.97 32.34 -2.56
CA ILE A 10 -63.79 31.38 -1.43
C ILE A 10 -64.39 30.02 -1.79
N GLY A 11 -65.49 29.95 -2.54
CA GLY A 11 -66.06 28.69 -3.04
C GLY A 11 -65.17 28.01 -4.09
N ALA A 12 -64.57 28.78 -5.00
CA ALA A 12 -63.66 28.25 -5.97
C ALA A 12 -62.33 27.76 -5.33
N ALA A 13 -61.82 28.43 -4.32
CA ALA A 13 -60.63 27.99 -3.58
C ALA A 13 -60.90 26.72 -2.72
N ALA A 14 -62.09 26.58 -2.17
CA ALA A 14 -62.48 25.36 -1.45
C ALA A 14 -62.68 24.16 -2.36
N LEU A 15 -63.21 24.36 -3.60
CA LEU A 15 -63.39 23.28 -4.58
C LEU A 15 -62.03 22.84 -5.20
N THR A 16 -61.07 23.73 -5.34
CA THR A 16 -59.73 23.36 -5.82
C THR A 16 -58.88 22.66 -4.75
N LEU A 17 -59.14 22.90 -3.44
CA LEU A 17 -58.47 22.15 -2.37
C LEU A 17 -59.08 20.74 -2.14
N SER A 18 -60.30 20.49 -2.51
CA SER A 18 -60.94 19.17 -2.32
C SER A 18 -60.70 18.22 -3.50
N LEU A 19 -60.22 18.71 -4.65
CA LEU A 19 -59.81 17.88 -5.82
C LEU A 19 -58.32 17.52 -5.84
N GLY A 20 -57.53 18.06 -4.86
CA GLY A 20 -56.12 17.81 -4.76
C GLY A 20 -55.70 16.75 -3.75
N MET A 21 -56.63 16.11 -3.03
CA MET A 21 -56.31 15.14 -1.98
C MET A 21 -56.55 13.66 -2.30
N THR A 22 -56.80 13.32 -3.55
CA THR A 22 -56.98 11.91 -3.94
C THR A 22 -55.84 11.36 -4.81
N SER A 23 -54.66 12.04 -4.83
CA SER A 23 -53.56 11.62 -5.73
C SER A 23 -52.22 11.39 -5.02
N CYS A 24 -52.19 11.12 -3.73
CA CYS A 24 -50.92 10.89 -3.05
C CYS A 24 -50.77 9.51 -2.38
N THR A 25 -51.78 8.65 -2.38
CA THR A 25 -51.62 7.30 -1.84
C THR A 25 -50.98 6.32 -2.84
N ASP A 26 -51.30 6.41 -4.10
CA ASP A 26 -50.70 5.52 -5.10
C ASP A 26 -49.23 5.85 -5.46
N TYR A 27 -48.73 7.04 -5.15
CA TYR A 27 -47.35 7.42 -5.39
C TYR A 27 -46.41 6.99 -4.24
N LEU A 28 -46.95 6.82 -3.04
CA LEU A 28 -46.22 6.33 -1.87
C LEU A 28 -46.20 4.80 -1.80
N ASP A 29 -47.10 4.12 -2.48
CA ASP A 29 -47.16 2.66 -2.57
C ASP A 29 -46.43 2.08 -3.80
N LYS A 30 -45.93 2.90 -4.70
CA LYS A 30 -44.93 2.43 -5.67
C LYS A 30 -43.60 2.33 -4.95
N ALA A 31 -43.19 1.10 -4.67
CA ALA A 31 -41.78 0.82 -4.40
C ALA A 31 -40.94 1.52 -5.49
N PRO A 32 -39.87 2.24 -5.15
CA PRO A 32 -39.01 2.85 -6.15
C PRO A 32 -38.62 1.78 -7.18
N GLU A 33 -38.92 2.00 -8.45
CA GLU A 33 -38.54 1.07 -9.54
C GLU A 33 -37.04 0.85 -9.67
N SER A 34 -36.25 1.43 -8.76
CA SER A 34 -34.81 1.29 -8.62
C SER A 34 -34.34 0.51 -7.41
N ASP A 35 -35.22 0.05 -6.51
CA ASP A 35 -34.82 -0.82 -5.40
C ASP A 35 -34.65 -2.25 -5.96
N ILE A 36 -33.41 -2.62 -6.21
CA ILE A 36 -33.02 -4.02 -6.38
C ILE A 36 -33.40 -4.72 -5.07
N SER A 37 -34.40 -5.59 -5.12
CA SER A 37 -34.78 -6.38 -3.94
C SER A 37 -33.60 -7.26 -3.49
N ASP A 38 -33.50 -7.57 -2.21
CA ASP A 38 -32.47 -8.48 -1.69
C ASP A 38 -32.43 -9.81 -2.46
N THR A 39 -33.58 -10.25 -2.99
CA THR A 39 -33.67 -11.45 -3.84
C THR A 39 -33.08 -11.24 -5.23
N ASP A 40 -33.14 -10.04 -5.79
CA ASP A 40 -32.62 -9.75 -7.12
C ASP A 40 -31.08 -9.61 -7.12
N ALA A 41 -30.50 -9.12 -6.03
CA ALA A 41 -29.06 -8.97 -5.91
C ALA A 41 -28.28 -10.30 -6.03
N TYR A 42 -28.89 -11.41 -5.64
CA TYR A 42 -28.24 -12.72 -5.58
C TYR A 42 -28.75 -13.73 -6.59
N LYS A 43 -29.64 -13.35 -7.51
CA LYS A 43 -30.36 -14.30 -8.38
C LYS A 43 -29.50 -15.00 -9.43
N ASP A 44 -28.52 -14.30 -9.99
CA ASP A 44 -27.64 -14.81 -11.04
C ASP A 44 -26.22 -14.26 -10.88
N PHE A 45 -25.28 -14.78 -11.69
CA PHE A 45 -23.88 -14.37 -11.62
C PHE A 45 -23.69 -12.86 -11.82
N HIS A 46 -24.35 -12.26 -12.80
CA HIS A 46 -24.17 -10.85 -13.13
C HIS A 46 -24.58 -9.93 -11.98
N ASN A 47 -25.75 -10.17 -11.40
CA ASN A 47 -26.25 -9.39 -10.28
C ASN A 47 -25.41 -9.60 -9.02
N PHE A 48 -25.03 -10.85 -8.72
CA PHE A 48 -24.20 -11.13 -7.56
C PHE A 48 -22.78 -10.59 -7.73
N GLN A 49 -22.21 -10.63 -8.95
CA GLN A 49 -20.93 -9.99 -9.21
C GLN A 49 -21.03 -8.48 -8.99
N GLY A 50 -22.13 -7.83 -9.41
CA GLY A 50 -22.39 -6.42 -9.10
C GLY A 50 -22.40 -6.13 -7.59
N PHE A 51 -22.96 -7.03 -6.77
CA PHE A 51 -22.88 -6.94 -5.32
C PHE A 51 -21.44 -7.07 -4.81
N VAL A 52 -20.64 -7.98 -5.37
CA VAL A 52 -19.23 -8.20 -5.00
C VAL A 52 -18.34 -7.03 -5.40
N GLU A 53 -18.64 -6.32 -6.50
CA GLU A 53 -17.84 -5.16 -6.96
C GLU A 53 -17.67 -4.11 -5.86
N GLU A 54 -18.63 -3.97 -4.96
CA GLU A 54 -18.55 -3.02 -3.87
C GLU A 54 -17.40 -3.32 -2.89
N LEU A 55 -16.99 -4.58 -2.77
CA LEU A 55 -15.82 -4.97 -1.97
C LEU A 55 -14.51 -4.43 -2.55
N TYR A 56 -14.41 -4.37 -3.88
CA TYR A 56 -13.27 -3.77 -4.56
C TYR A 56 -13.20 -2.25 -4.31
N TYR A 57 -14.35 -1.57 -4.22
CA TYR A 57 -14.42 -0.15 -3.88
C TYR A 57 -14.09 0.14 -2.40
N CYS A 58 -14.22 -0.86 -1.52
CA CYS A 58 -13.83 -0.72 -0.12
C CYS A 58 -12.31 -0.78 0.11
N GLN A 59 -11.52 -1.08 -0.91
CA GLN A 59 -10.07 -1.02 -0.82
C GLN A 59 -9.62 0.44 -0.77
N PRO A 60 -8.81 0.85 0.21
CA PRO A 60 -8.15 2.13 0.16
C PRO A 60 -7.20 2.19 -1.03
N ASP A 61 -7.06 3.36 -1.62
CA ASP A 61 -6.07 3.60 -2.66
C ASP A 61 -4.84 4.27 -2.03
N PRO A 62 -3.69 3.56 -1.93
CA PRO A 62 -2.47 4.14 -1.39
C PRO A 62 -1.97 5.33 -2.20
N THR A 63 -2.35 5.43 -3.47
CA THR A 63 -1.93 6.51 -4.36
C THR A 63 -2.84 7.72 -4.31
N ASN A 64 -3.99 7.63 -3.65
CA ASN A 64 -4.90 8.75 -3.44
C ASN A 64 -4.37 9.70 -2.35
N GLY A 65 -3.09 10.01 -2.41
CA GLY A 65 -2.44 10.96 -1.54
C GLY A 65 -2.39 12.34 -2.19
N TYR A 66 -2.95 13.31 -1.51
CA TYR A 66 -2.67 14.71 -1.81
C TYR A 66 -1.51 15.17 -0.95
N TRP A 67 -0.85 16.26 -1.20
CA TRP A 67 0.45 16.69 -0.65
C TRP A 67 0.80 16.35 0.82
N THR A 68 -0.10 15.85 1.60
CA THR A 68 0.11 15.52 3.01
C THR A 68 -0.24 14.09 3.35
N ASN A 69 -0.93 13.38 2.46
CA ASN A 69 -1.20 11.96 2.61
C ASN A 69 -0.16 11.14 1.90
N SER A 70 0.30 10.12 2.58
CA SER A 70 1.19 9.13 2.03
C SER A 70 0.84 7.78 2.62
N TRP A 71 1.08 6.73 1.86
CA TRP A 71 1.15 5.38 2.40
C TRP A 71 2.46 5.15 3.18
N ASN A 72 3.42 6.08 3.09
CA ASN A 72 4.68 6.11 3.83
C ASN A 72 4.56 7.09 4.99
N TRP A 73 4.23 6.61 6.19
CA TRP A 73 3.92 7.49 7.31
C TRP A 73 4.62 7.12 8.63
N GLY A 74 5.09 5.89 8.78
CA GLY A 74 5.69 5.43 10.04
C GLY A 74 7.10 4.86 9.91
N GLU A 75 7.69 4.97 8.73
CA GLU A 75 8.97 4.37 8.39
C GLU A 75 10.16 5.31 8.60
N ASP A 76 11.35 4.71 8.51
CA ASP A 76 12.63 5.42 8.47
C ASP A 76 12.99 5.92 7.06
N GLU A 77 12.22 5.55 6.03
CA GLU A 77 12.49 5.81 4.60
C GLU A 77 12.51 7.28 4.24
N ILE A 78 11.53 8.02 4.73
CA ILE A 78 11.30 9.40 4.31
C ILE A 78 11.33 10.38 5.47
N MET A 79 11.71 11.60 5.17
CA MET A 79 11.49 12.76 6.02
C MET A 79 10.51 13.71 5.35
N ASN A 80 9.58 14.23 6.11
CA ASN A 80 8.65 15.26 5.68
C ASN A 80 9.05 16.62 6.28
N ILE A 81 9.04 17.67 5.48
CA ILE A 81 9.34 19.03 5.97
C ILE A 81 8.13 19.73 6.58
N ASN A 82 6.93 19.31 6.19
CA ASN A 82 5.72 19.97 6.64
C ASN A 82 5.21 19.38 7.94
N VAL A 83 5.75 19.89 9.04
CA VAL A 83 5.48 19.43 10.40
C VAL A 83 4.00 19.51 10.81
N ASN A 84 3.20 20.31 10.11
CA ASN A 84 1.82 20.59 10.53
C ASN A 84 0.78 19.74 9.82
N TYR A 85 1.13 19.12 8.69
CA TYR A 85 0.13 18.53 7.80
C TYR A 85 0.33 17.05 7.49
N HIS A 86 1.49 16.47 7.79
CA HIS A 86 1.75 15.09 7.39
C HIS A 86 1.77 14.12 8.57
N MET A 87 1.13 12.97 8.39
CA MET A 87 1.07 11.88 9.37
C MET A 87 2.46 11.44 9.85
N CYS A 88 3.45 11.40 8.96
CA CYS A 88 4.82 11.01 9.26
C CYS A 88 5.40 11.81 10.44
N TYR A 89 5.15 13.12 10.50
CA TYR A 89 5.63 13.95 11.60
C TYR A 89 5.02 13.55 12.95
N LYS A 90 3.69 13.35 12.99
CA LYS A 90 3.00 12.91 14.21
C LYS A 90 3.48 11.54 14.67
N VAL A 91 3.64 10.63 13.72
CA VAL A 91 4.17 9.28 14.00
C VAL A 91 5.61 9.35 14.52
N ASP A 92 6.48 10.15 13.91
CA ASP A 92 7.87 10.34 14.36
C ASP A 92 7.95 10.93 15.78
N GLN A 93 6.99 11.77 16.17
CA GLN A 93 6.87 12.28 17.53
C GLN A 93 6.24 11.30 18.52
N GLY A 94 5.75 10.15 18.07
CA GLY A 94 5.01 9.19 18.88
C GLY A 94 3.58 9.64 19.21
N ASP A 95 3.08 10.67 18.51
CA ASP A 95 1.73 11.22 18.70
C ASP A 95 0.72 10.50 17.81
N PHE A 96 0.45 9.22 18.10
CA PHE A 96 -0.50 8.44 17.33
C PHE A 96 -1.95 8.89 17.54
N TRP A 97 -2.27 9.50 18.69
CA TRP A 97 -3.59 10.11 18.90
C TRP A 97 -3.79 11.34 18.03
N GLY A 98 -2.80 12.24 17.97
CA GLY A 98 -2.85 13.40 17.10
C GLY A 98 -2.93 13.00 15.63
N TRP A 99 -2.18 11.98 15.22
CA TRP A 99 -2.29 11.44 13.89
C TRP A 99 -3.72 10.95 13.56
N GLN A 100 -4.37 10.24 14.46
CA GLN A 100 -5.73 9.72 14.22
C GLN A 100 -6.82 10.80 14.29
N SER A 101 -6.63 11.90 15.01
CA SER A 101 -7.70 12.81 15.40
C SER A 101 -7.65 14.22 14.80
N GLU A 102 -6.48 14.73 14.43
CA GLU A 102 -6.30 16.18 14.18
C GLU A 102 -6.32 16.58 12.71
N PHE A 103 -6.26 15.65 11.78
CA PHE A 103 -6.17 15.99 10.38
C PHE A 103 -7.54 16.11 9.73
N ASP A 104 -7.68 17.06 8.83
CA ASP A 104 -8.86 17.19 8.01
C ASP A 104 -9.07 15.95 7.13
N GLY A 105 -10.25 15.83 6.58
CA GLY A 105 -10.77 14.60 6.03
C GLY A 105 -9.92 13.83 5.05
N TRP A 106 -9.04 14.47 4.32
CA TRP A 106 -8.25 13.81 3.30
C TRP A 106 -6.86 13.38 3.78
N GLN A 107 -6.36 13.96 4.86
CA GLN A 107 -5.08 13.58 5.45
C GLN A 107 -5.16 12.33 6.33
N SER A 108 -6.33 12.04 6.82
CA SER A 108 -6.59 10.91 7.71
C SER A 108 -7.30 9.75 7.02
N GLY A 109 -7.46 9.84 5.71
CA GLY A 109 -8.21 8.88 4.94
C GLY A 109 -7.64 7.45 4.95
N TRP A 110 -6.44 7.26 5.47
CA TRP A 110 -5.81 5.96 5.53
C TRP A 110 -6.18 5.14 6.75
N MET A 111 -6.19 5.76 7.92
CA MET A 111 -6.54 5.11 9.18
C MET A 111 -7.79 5.73 9.78
N ASP A 112 -8.39 5.11 10.74
CA ASP A 112 -9.67 5.50 11.28
C ASP A 112 -9.82 6.96 11.63
N ARG A 113 -10.90 7.57 11.11
CA ARG A 113 -11.32 8.89 11.49
C ARG A 113 -12.83 9.09 11.51
N ALA A 114 -13.34 9.34 12.69
CA ALA A 114 -14.76 9.56 12.93
C ALA A 114 -15.34 10.77 12.19
N SER A 115 -14.53 11.81 11.96
CA SER A 115 -15.02 13.05 11.36
C SER A 115 -15.38 12.94 9.88
N ASN A 116 -14.98 11.88 9.21
CA ASN A 116 -15.28 11.67 7.79
C ASN A 116 -16.60 10.93 7.56
N GLU A 117 -17.20 10.40 8.61
CA GLU A 117 -18.47 9.69 8.52
C GLU A 117 -19.61 10.58 8.02
N THR A 118 -19.53 11.89 8.27
CA THR A 118 -20.61 12.82 7.95
C THR A 118 -20.65 13.31 6.52
N THR A 119 -19.53 13.26 5.80
CA THR A 119 -19.45 13.79 4.42
C THR A 119 -19.78 12.75 3.36
N SER A 120 -19.88 11.51 3.73
CA SER A 120 -19.92 10.39 2.83
C SER A 120 -21.27 9.76 2.63
N ALA A 121 -22.22 10.00 3.50
CA ALA A 121 -23.52 9.34 3.45
C ALA A 121 -24.28 9.60 2.12
N ASN A 122 -23.90 10.61 1.36
CA ASN A 122 -24.65 11.11 0.21
C ASN A 122 -23.88 11.28 -1.08
N GLY A 123 -22.67 10.70 -1.25
CA GLY A 123 -21.92 10.91 -2.47
C GLY A 123 -20.93 9.81 -2.86
N PRO A 124 -20.31 9.93 -4.03
CA PRO A 124 -19.28 9.02 -4.50
C PRO A 124 -18.05 8.98 -3.59
N ASP A 125 -17.96 9.90 -2.64
CA ASP A 125 -16.86 9.99 -1.67
C ASP A 125 -16.96 8.99 -0.51
N ARG A 126 -18.06 8.25 -0.38
CA ARG A 126 -18.20 7.22 0.67
C ARG A 126 -17.08 6.18 0.69
N PHE A 127 -16.41 5.97 -0.42
CA PHE A 127 -15.29 5.04 -0.56
C PHE A 127 -13.91 5.67 -0.32
N LYS A 128 -13.83 6.97 -0.09
CA LYS A 128 -12.61 7.68 0.29
C LYS A 128 -12.35 7.70 1.80
N HIS A 129 -13.01 6.81 2.55
CA HIS A 129 -12.88 6.75 3.99
C HIS A 129 -11.63 6.02 4.43
N SER A 130 -11.36 6.19 5.72
CA SER A 130 -10.28 5.49 6.39
C SER A 130 -10.48 3.96 6.38
N MET A 131 -9.39 3.27 6.57
CA MET A 131 -9.34 1.80 6.60
C MET A 131 -10.33 1.20 7.60
N TRP A 132 -10.48 1.80 8.80
CA TRP A 132 -11.29 1.20 9.86
C TRP A 132 -12.77 1.05 9.46
N PRO A 133 -13.52 2.10 9.11
CA PRO A 133 -14.92 1.94 8.74
C PRO A 133 -15.10 1.15 7.43
N LEU A 134 -14.21 1.32 6.44
CA LEU A 134 -14.30 0.58 5.18
C LEU A 134 -14.10 -0.92 5.36
N ALA A 135 -13.15 -1.33 6.19
CA ALA A 135 -12.91 -2.74 6.45
C ALA A 135 -14.10 -3.41 7.15
N TRP A 136 -14.67 -2.77 8.20
CA TRP A 136 -15.85 -3.33 8.86
C TRP A 136 -17.07 -3.39 7.95
N TYR A 137 -17.26 -2.38 7.11
CA TYR A 137 -18.29 -2.41 6.09
C TYR A 137 -18.06 -3.56 5.09
N GLY A 138 -16.84 -3.72 4.59
CA GLY A 138 -16.46 -4.79 3.67
C GLY A 138 -16.64 -6.18 4.29
N ILE A 139 -16.26 -6.37 5.56
CA ILE A 139 -16.49 -7.62 6.31
C ILE A 139 -17.98 -7.94 6.38
N ARG A 140 -18.82 -6.97 6.76
CA ARG A 140 -20.28 -7.16 6.80
C ARG A 140 -20.82 -7.53 5.42
N LYS A 141 -20.38 -6.83 4.39
CA LYS A 141 -20.79 -7.07 3.00
C LYS A 141 -20.38 -8.48 2.53
N ALA A 142 -19.15 -8.89 2.83
CA ALA A 142 -18.67 -10.24 2.50
C ALA A 142 -19.49 -11.33 3.22
N ASN A 143 -19.79 -11.14 4.51
CA ASN A 143 -20.64 -12.08 5.26
C ASN A 143 -22.06 -12.17 4.66
N MET A 144 -22.67 -11.02 4.31
CA MET A 144 -23.97 -11.03 3.62
C MET A 144 -23.93 -11.82 2.32
N GLY A 145 -22.87 -11.64 1.53
CA GLY A 145 -22.67 -12.42 0.31
C GLY A 145 -22.54 -13.93 0.60
N ILE A 146 -21.71 -14.30 1.55
CA ILE A 146 -21.48 -15.72 1.93
C ILE A 146 -22.78 -16.39 2.39
N GLU A 147 -23.58 -15.73 3.22
CA GLU A 147 -24.87 -16.27 3.69
C GLU A 147 -25.91 -16.44 2.56
N ASN A 148 -25.73 -15.75 1.44
CA ASN A 148 -26.66 -15.81 0.30
C ASN A 148 -26.14 -16.62 -0.89
N LEU A 149 -25.02 -17.32 -0.77
CA LEU A 149 -24.43 -18.12 -1.84
C LEU A 149 -25.39 -19.22 -2.40
N ASP A 150 -26.27 -19.73 -1.58
CA ASP A 150 -27.24 -20.77 -2.01
C ASP A 150 -28.38 -20.21 -2.87
N LYS A 151 -28.60 -18.89 -2.86
CA LYS A 151 -29.67 -18.25 -3.62
C LYS A 151 -29.36 -18.09 -5.11
N ILE A 152 -28.09 -18.16 -5.49
CA ILE A 152 -27.68 -17.94 -6.87
C ILE A 152 -28.07 -19.12 -7.78
N THR A 153 -28.71 -18.81 -8.89
CA THR A 153 -28.90 -19.75 -10.02
C THR A 153 -27.76 -19.56 -11.00
N ALA A 154 -26.75 -20.42 -10.93
CA ALA A 154 -25.53 -20.29 -11.70
C ALA A 154 -24.80 -21.63 -11.81
N THR A 155 -23.84 -21.74 -12.71
CA THR A 155 -22.93 -22.87 -12.83
C THR A 155 -22.05 -22.99 -11.59
N LYS A 156 -21.40 -24.16 -11.41
CA LYS A 156 -20.43 -24.35 -10.32
C LYS A 156 -19.28 -23.35 -10.44
N GLU A 157 -18.73 -23.14 -11.63
CA GLU A 157 -17.65 -22.16 -11.88
C GLU A 157 -18.06 -20.76 -11.43
N GLU A 158 -19.24 -20.30 -11.81
CA GLU A 158 -19.74 -18.96 -11.43
C GLU A 158 -19.93 -18.85 -9.91
N LYS A 159 -20.46 -19.88 -9.26
CA LYS A 159 -20.59 -19.92 -7.79
C LYS A 159 -19.24 -19.87 -7.10
N ASP A 160 -18.27 -20.64 -7.58
CA ASP A 160 -16.92 -20.68 -7.05
C ASP A 160 -16.23 -19.31 -7.19
N LEU A 161 -16.40 -18.61 -8.33
CA LEU A 161 -15.86 -17.28 -8.57
C LEU A 161 -16.42 -16.23 -7.59
N ILE A 162 -17.74 -16.26 -7.35
CA ILE A 162 -18.38 -15.36 -6.38
C ILE A 162 -17.89 -15.67 -4.97
N ALA A 163 -17.95 -16.94 -4.55
CA ALA A 163 -17.57 -17.36 -3.21
C ALA A 163 -16.08 -17.06 -2.92
N GLY A 164 -15.20 -17.34 -3.88
CA GLY A 164 -13.77 -17.10 -3.74
C GLY A 164 -13.44 -15.63 -3.48
N GLN A 165 -14.11 -14.70 -4.19
CA GLN A 165 -13.95 -13.26 -3.95
C GLN A 165 -14.44 -12.86 -2.55
N LEU A 166 -15.60 -13.36 -2.13
CA LEU A 166 -16.18 -13.05 -0.82
C LEU A 166 -15.28 -13.51 0.33
N TYR A 167 -14.77 -14.75 0.28
CA TYR A 167 -13.83 -15.27 1.28
C TYR A 167 -12.51 -14.49 1.27
N PHE A 168 -11.96 -14.19 0.09
CA PHE A 168 -10.75 -13.38 -0.01
C PHE A 168 -10.90 -12.02 0.69
N PHE A 169 -11.95 -11.27 0.38
CA PHE A 169 -12.15 -9.94 0.96
C PHE A 169 -12.46 -9.99 2.45
N ARG A 170 -13.19 -10.99 2.94
CA ARG A 170 -13.39 -11.15 4.39
C ARG A 170 -12.07 -11.33 5.12
N GLY A 171 -11.22 -12.24 4.67
CA GLY A 171 -9.88 -12.45 5.21
C GLY A 171 -9.00 -11.21 5.08
N TRP A 172 -9.03 -10.55 3.92
CA TRP A 172 -8.20 -9.38 3.63
C TRP A 172 -8.53 -8.18 4.52
N PHE A 173 -9.80 -7.85 4.71
CA PHE A 173 -10.19 -6.75 5.57
C PHE A 173 -9.84 -7.00 7.04
N HIS A 174 -10.00 -8.23 7.54
CA HIS A 174 -9.54 -8.58 8.88
C HIS A 174 -8.02 -8.46 8.99
N PHE A 175 -7.27 -9.02 8.04
CA PHE A 175 -5.81 -8.90 8.00
C PHE A 175 -5.35 -7.43 8.00
N MET A 176 -5.99 -6.58 7.19
CA MET A 176 -5.64 -5.16 7.12
C MET A 176 -5.84 -4.44 8.45
N LEU A 177 -6.88 -4.77 9.20
CA LEU A 177 -7.10 -4.21 10.53
C LEU A 177 -6.12 -4.77 11.56
N MET A 178 -5.99 -6.09 11.63
CA MET A 178 -5.20 -6.73 12.69
C MET A 178 -3.71 -6.46 12.57
N GLN A 179 -3.16 -6.23 11.38
CA GLN A 179 -1.75 -5.87 11.24
C GLN A 179 -1.38 -4.54 11.93
N TYR A 180 -2.35 -3.64 12.15
CA TYR A 180 -2.15 -2.35 12.82
C TYR A 180 -2.61 -2.36 14.27
N PHE A 181 -3.74 -3.02 14.56
CA PHE A 181 -4.43 -2.94 15.85
C PHE A 181 -4.25 -4.19 16.71
N GLY A 182 -3.58 -5.23 16.22
CA GLY A 182 -3.47 -6.50 16.94
C GLY A 182 -4.71 -7.37 16.81
N GLY A 183 -4.87 -8.32 17.70
CA GLY A 183 -6.04 -9.18 17.72
C GLY A 183 -7.35 -8.41 17.89
N LEU A 184 -8.38 -8.80 17.15
CA LEU A 184 -9.69 -8.15 17.08
C LEU A 184 -10.80 -9.22 17.09
N PRO A 185 -12.07 -8.85 17.28
CA PRO A 185 -13.15 -9.78 16.97
C PRO A 185 -13.10 -10.20 15.51
N TYR A 186 -13.05 -11.50 15.24
CA TYR A 186 -13.15 -11.99 13.86
C TYR A 186 -14.61 -12.29 13.54
N ILE A 187 -15.21 -11.45 12.67
CA ILE A 187 -16.65 -11.49 12.36
C ILE A 187 -16.85 -12.30 11.09
N ASP A 188 -17.33 -13.54 11.25
CA ASP A 188 -17.52 -14.52 10.16
C ASP A 188 -18.99 -14.83 9.85
N SER A 189 -19.91 -14.03 10.40
CA SER A 189 -21.36 -14.08 10.16
C SER A 189 -21.99 -12.69 10.13
N VAL A 190 -23.22 -12.58 9.62
CA VAL A 190 -23.97 -11.33 9.67
C VAL A 190 -24.44 -11.09 11.08
N LEU A 191 -24.01 -9.99 11.68
CA LEU A 191 -24.43 -9.62 13.03
C LEU A 191 -25.87 -9.08 13.03
N PRO A 192 -26.71 -9.49 14.00
CA PRO A 192 -28.09 -9.05 14.07
C PRO A 192 -28.20 -7.55 14.33
N ALA A 193 -29.16 -6.91 13.66
CA ALA A 193 -29.44 -5.49 13.86
C ALA A 193 -30.17 -5.27 15.21
N GLY A 194 -29.77 -4.24 15.96
CA GLY A 194 -30.45 -3.82 17.17
C GLY A 194 -30.08 -4.59 18.45
N GLU A 195 -29.20 -5.57 18.38
CA GLU A 195 -28.66 -6.26 19.54
C GLU A 195 -27.41 -5.57 20.09
N LYS A 196 -27.23 -5.59 21.41
CA LYS A 196 -25.95 -5.18 22.01
C LYS A 196 -24.92 -6.26 21.74
N LEU A 197 -23.92 -5.93 20.93
CA LEU A 197 -22.84 -6.83 20.59
C LEU A 197 -21.72 -6.69 21.61
N THR A 198 -21.30 -7.80 22.20
CA THR A 198 -20.16 -7.90 23.12
C THR A 198 -19.20 -8.96 22.57
N LEU A 199 -18.50 -8.61 21.49
CA LEU A 199 -17.57 -9.51 20.83
C LEU A 199 -16.17 -9.34 21.44
N PRO A 200 -15.61 -10.37 22.11
CA PRO A 200 -14.29 -10.26 22.69
C PRO A 200 -13.21 -10.14 21.59
N ARG A 201 -12.13 -9.47 21.93
CA ARG A 201 -10.93 -9.54 21.10
C ARG A 201 -10.35 -10.96 21.18
N LEU A 202 -9.97 -11.48 20.03
CA LEU A 202 -9.16 -12.69 19.92
C LEU A 202 -7.67 -12.32 19.97
N SER A 203 -6.79 -13.27 20.23
CA SER A 203 -5.35 -13.09 20.01
C SER A 203 -5.05 -12.93 18.51
N TYR A 204 -3.87 -12.39 18.19
CA TYR A 204 -3.46 -12.28 16.79
C TYR A 204 -3.44 -13.65 16.10
N ALA A 205 -2.90 -14.67 16.76
CA ALA A 205 -2.84 -16.03 16.23
C ALA A 205 -4.23 -16.61 15.94
N GLU A 206 -5.20 -16.43 16.84
CA GLU A 206 -6.58 -16.89 16.61
C GLU A 206 -7.24 -16.16 15.42
N CYS A 207 -7.00 -14.86 15.27
CA CYS A 207 -7.46 -14.10 14.12
C CYS A 207 -6.81 -14.60 12.82
N ALA A 208 -5.49 -14.83 12.84
CA ALA A 208 -4.74 -15.32 11.69
C ALA A 208 -5.20 -16.71 11.25
N GLU A 209 -5.51 -17.62 12.16
CA GLU A 209 -6.06 -18.94 11.81
C GLU A 209 -7.39 -18.82 11.04
N LYS A 210 -8.25 -17.90 11.46
CA LYS A 210 -9.53 -17.66 10.77
C LYS A 210 -9.32 -16.99 9.40
N ALA A 211 -8.42 -16.02 9.29
CA ALA A 211 -8.08 -15.36 8.05
C ALA A 211 -7.40 -16.36 7.08
N ALA A 212 -6.49 -17.18 7.56
CA ALA A 212 -5.86 -18.23 6.78
C ALA A 212 -6.89 -19.24 6.22
N ALA A 213 -7.91 -19.62 6.99
CA ALA A 213 -8.99 -20.46 6.50
C ALA A 213 -9.79 -19.79 5.37
N ASP A 214 -10.07 -18.49 5.49
CA ASP A 214 -10.73 -17.72 4.44
C ASP A 214 -9.87 -17.62 3.16
N PHE A 215 -8.58 -17.29 3.29
CA PHE A 215 -7.67 -17.23 2.16
C PHE A 215 -7.46 -18.61 1.50
N ARG A 216 -7.37 -19.69 2.27
CA ARG A 216 -7.29 -21.05 1.73
C ARG A 216 -8.55 -21.38 0.92
N LYS A 217 -9.72 -21.09 1.49
CA LYS A 217 -11.00 -21.28 0.78
C LYS A 217 -11.05 -20.48 -0.52
N ALA A 218 -10.62 -19.21 -0.48
CA ALA A 218 -10.53 -18.37 -1.66
C ALA A 218 -9.58 -18.97 -2.72
N ALA A 219 -8.39 -19.42 -2.31
CA ALA A 219 -7.42 -20.02 -3.23
C ALA A 219 -7.91 -21.31 -3.88
N ASP A 220 -8.74 -22.09 -3.18
CA ASP A 220 -9.33 -23.33 -3.73
C ASP A 220 -10.41 -23.05 -4.77
N LEU A 221 -11.09 -21.89 -4.69
CA LEU A 221 -12.22 -21.51 -5.54
C LEU A 221 -11.84 -20.58 -6.71
N LEU A 222 -10.82 -19.74 -6.52
CA LEU A 222 -10.43 -18.75 -7.51
C LEU A 222 -9.53 -19.31 -8.62
N PRO A 223 -9.62 -18.80 -9.85
CA PRO A 223 -8.75 -19.16 -10.96
C PRO A 223 -7.38 -18.49 -10.80
N VAL A 224 -6.36 -19.04 -11.45
CA VAL A 224 -5.07 -18.38 -11.64
C VAL A 224 -5.24 -17.21 -12.63
N ASP A 225 -6.07 -17.39 -13.64
CA ASP A 225 -6.30 -16.44 -14.73
C ASP A 225 -7.80 -16.36 -15.03
N TRP A 226 -8.39 -15.18 -14.77
CA TRP A 226 -9.81 -14.94 -15.04
C TRP A 226 -10.16 -15.01 -16.52
N ASP A 227 -9.25 -14.60 -17.42
CA ASP A 227 -9.48 -14.60 -18.87
C ASP A 227 -9.64 -16.02 -19.43
N LYS A 228 -9.26 -17.05 -18.65
CA LYS A 228 -9.45 -18.46 -19.00
C LYS A 228 -10.77 -19.05 -18.52
N THR A 229 -11.52 -18.36 -17.65
CA THR A 229 -12.84 -18.80 -17.17
C THR A 229 -13.92 -18.53 -18.22
N THR A 230 -15.06 -19.20 -18.08
CA THR A 230 -16.19 -19.03 -19.03
C THR A 230 -16.69 -17.58 -19.02
N VAL A 231 -16.88 -17.00 -17.85
CA VAL A 231 -17.37 -15.61 -17.72
C VAL A 231 -16.28 -14.58 -18.00
N GLY A 232 -15.05 -14.84 -17.61
CA GLY A 232 -13.92 -13.92 -17.80
C GLY A 232 -13.52 -13.76 -19.26
N ARG A 233 -13.76 -14.74 -20.13
CA ARG A 233 -13.54 -14.62 -21.58
C ARG A 233 -14.40 -13.54 -22.22
N VAL A 234 -15.59 -13.26 -21.67
CA VAL A 234 -16.47 -12.20 -22.16
C VAL A 234 -15.87 -10.81 -21.92
N THR A 235 -15.05 -10.70 -20.86
CA THR A 235 -14.35 -9.48 -20.46
C THR A 235 -12.83 -9.63 -20.55
N ALA A 236 -12.34 -10.49 -21.46
CA ALA A 236 -10.91 -10.74 -21.61
C ALA A 236 -10.11 -9.45 -21.80
N GLY A 237 -8.97 -9.34 -21.13
CA GLY A 237 -8.15 -8.14 -21.08
C GLY A 237 -8.67 -7.04 -20.14
N LYS A 238 -9.77 -7.27 -19.40
CA LYS A 238 -10.35 -6.30 -18.44
C LYS A 238 -10.45 -6.88 -17.02
N ASN A 239 -9.85 -8.03 -16.77
CA ASN A 239 -9.94 -8.73 -15.50
C ASN A 239 -8.73 -8.51 -14.57
N GLN A 240 -7.85 -7.55 -14.87
CA GLN A 240 -6.58 -7.33 -14.18
C GLN A 240 -6.71 -6.96 -12.70
N LEU A 241 -7.86 -6.45 -12.28
CA LEU A 241 -8.14 -6.10 -10.88
C LEU A 241 -8.80 -7.23 -10.10
N ARG A 242 -9.22 -8.30 -10.78
CA ARG A 242 -9.86 -9.45 -10.11
C ARG A 242 -8.90 -10.18 -9.21
N VAL A 243 -9.35 -10.49 -8.00
CA VAL A 243 -8.58 -11.37 -7.11
C VAL A 243 -8.48 -12.76 -7.72
N THR A 244 -7.28 -13.33 -7.64
CA THR A 244 -6.94 -14.63 -8.24
C THR A 244 -6.51 -15.62 -7.18
N LYS A 245 -6.36 -16.89 -7.57
CA LYS A 245 -5.70 -17.90 -6.72
C LYS A 245 -4.34 -17.41 -6.22
N ILE A 246 -3.57 -16.73 -7.07
CA ILE A 246 -2.25 -16.18 -6.73
C ILE A 246 -2.36 -15.12 -5.63
N ALA A 247 -3.34 -14.21 -5.73
CA ALA A 247 -3.59 -13.23 -4.68
C ALA A 247 -4.00 -13.90 -3.35
N ALA A 248 -4.86 -14.89 -3.40
CA ALA A 248 -5.31 -15.62 -2.22
C ALA A 248 -4.17 -16.40 -1.54
N LEU A 249 -3.33 -17.11 -2.29
CA LEU A 249 -2.14 -17.79 -1.76
C LEU A 249 -1.10 -16.80 -1.22
N GLY A 250 -0.90 -15.67 -1.91
CA GLY A 250 0.00 -14.62 -1.46
C GLY A 250 -0.42 -14.04 -0.10
N TYR A 251 -1.72 -13.77 0.08
CA TYR A 251 -2.23 -13.28 1.38
C TYR A 251 -2.34 -14.39 2.44
N LEU A 252 -2.58 -15.63 2.07
CA LEU A 252 -2.45 -16.77 2.99
C LEU A 252 -1.04 -16.84 3.58
N GLY A 253 -0.03 -16.79 2.72
CA GLY A 253 1.37 -16.78 3.15
C GLY A 253 1.72 -15.54 3.98
N LYS A 254 1.26 -14.35 3.57
CA LYS A 254 1.51 -13.09 4.28
C LYS A 254 0.88 -13.07 5.66
N ASP A 255 -0.37 -13.47 5.80
CA ASP A 255 -1.08 -13.56 7.07
C ASP A 255 -0.36 -14.50 8.05
N LEU A 256 0.00 -15.70 7.60
CA LEU A 256 0.74 -16.67 8.41
C LEU A 256 2.16 -16.19 8.76
N LEU A 257 2.86 -15.48 7.85
CA LEU A 257 4.18 -14.89 8.14
C LEU A 257 4.07 -13.76 9.18
N TRP A 258 3.03 -12.94 9.12
CA TRP A 258 2.77 -11.95 10.15
C TRP A 258 2.54 -12.64 11.50
N ALA A 259 1.69 -13.65 11.56
CA ALA A 259 1.46 -14.44 12.79
C ALA A 259 2.74 -15.10 13.31
N ALA A 260 3.66 -15.49 12.42
CA ALA A 260 4.97 -16.00 12.79
C ALA A 260 5.89 -14.94 13.37
N SER A 261 5.72 -13.68 12.99
CA SER A 261 6.69 -12.61 13.27
C SER A 261 6.75 -12.24 14.77
N PRO A 262 7.90 -11.74 15.26
CA PRO A 262 8.15 -11.52 16.70
C PRO A 262 7.09 -10.72 17.44
N LEU A 263 6.60 -9.60 16.89
CA LEU A 263 5.57 -8.77 17.53
C LEU A 263 4.25 -9.52 17.71
N MET A 264 3.79 -10.21 16.67
CA MET A 264 2.51 -10.93 16.67
C MET A 264 2.57 -12.19 17.55
N ASN A 265 3.73 -12.83 17.55
CA ASN A 265 3.98 -13.97 18.44
C ASN A 265 4.09 -13.50 19.93
N GLU A 266 4.69 -12.33 20.19
CA GLU A 266 4.70 -11.74 21.54
C GLU A 266 3.27 -11.45 22.03
N GLU A 267 2.41 -10.88 21.18
CA GLU A 267 1.02 -10.62 21.54
C GLU A 267 0.24 -11.90 21.87
N SER A 268 0.47 -12.95 21.11
CA SER A 268 -0.30 -14.19 21.23
C SER A 268 0.25 -15.16 22.29
N THR A 269 1.57 -15.21 22.48
CA THR A 269 2.23 -16.22 23.33
C THR A 269 3.18 -15.65 24.37
N GLY A 270 3.53 -14.36 24.29
CA GLY A 270 4.56 -13.72 25.10
C GLY A 270 5.99 -13.90 24.57
N ALA A 271 6.21 -14.67 23.50
CA ALA A 271 7.55 -14.93 22.96
C ALA A 271 7.91 -13.93 21.83
N THR A 272 9.06 -13.27 21.95
CA THR A 272 9.58 -12.29 20.99
C THR A 272 10.43 -12.90 19.86
N THR A 273 10.32 -14.20 19.65
CA THR A 273 10.97 -14.95 18.56
C THR A 273 9.96 -15.32 17.51
N TYR A 274 10.43 -15.75 16.34
CA TYR A 274 9.53 -16.30 15.32
C TYR A 274 8.85 -17.58 15.80
N ASN A 275 7.56 -17.68 15.47
CA ASN A 275 6.82 -18.95 15.59
C ASN A 275 7.11 -19.80 14.35
N LYS A 276 7.87 -20.89 14.54
CA LYS A 276 8.35 -21.74 13.45
C LYS A 276 7.23 -22.50 12.72
N ASP A 277 6.15 -22.82 13.41
CA ASP A 277 5.00 -23.51 12.78
C ASP A 277 4.29 -22.57 11.80
N PHE A 278 3.96 -21.37 12.23
CA PHE A 278 3.39 -20.36 11.34
C PHE A 278 4.35 -20.00 10.20
N ALA A 279 5.66 -19.86 10.45
CA ALA A 279 6.66 -19.60 9.42
C ALA A 279 6.69 -20.73 8.38
N LYS A 280 6.63 -21.99 8.80
CA LYS A 280 6.59 -23.13 7.90
C LYS A 280 5.34 -23.12 7.03
N ARG A 281 4.17 -22.93 7.62
CA ARG A 281 2.89 -22.86 6.90
C ARG A 281 2.85 -21.66 5.92
N ALA A 282 3.44 -20.51 6.31
CA ALA A 282 3.61 -19.38 5.41
C ALA A 282 4.46 -19.75 4.20
N ALA A 283 5.61 -20.39 4.43
CA ALA A 283 6.48 -20.85 3.35
C ALA A 283 5.82 -21.90 2.46
N GLU A 284 5.00 -22.80 3.01
CA GLU A 284 4.20 -23.77 2.23
C GLU A 284 3.21 -23.05 1.29
N ALA A 285 2.50 -22.03 1.77
CA ALA A 285 1.56 -21.25 0.96
C ALA A 285 2.27 -20.46 -0.16
N PHE A 286 3.35 -19.77 0.16
CA PHE A 286 4.18 -19.12 -0.85
C PHE A 286 4.81 -20.13 -1.82
N GLY A 287 5.25 -21.28 -1.34
CA GLY A 287 5.79 -22.35 -2.17
C GLY A 287 4.77 -22.88 -3.18
N GLU A 288 3.50 -23.06 -2.78
CA GLU A 288 2.40 -23.40 -3.70
C GLU A 288 2.24 -22.34 -4.79
N LEU A 289 2.24 -21.05 -4.42
CA LEU A 289 2.19 -19.93 -5.36
C LEU A 289 3.35 -19.97 -6.34
N LEU A 290 4.59 -20.07 -5.82
CA LEU A 290 5.80 -20.04 -6.63
C LEU A 290 5.90 -21.27 -7.57
N ASN A 291 5.42 -22.43 -7.17
CA ASN A 291 5.32 -23.59 -8.06
C ASN A 291 4.38 -23.32 -9.25
N ILE A 292 3.30 -22.56 -9.07
CA ILE A 292 2.40 -22.17 -10.16
C ILE A 292 3.12 -21.19 -11.10
N VAL A 293 3.82 -20.20 -10.54
CA VAL A 293 4.56 -19.18 -11.33
C VAL A 293 5.70 -19.82 -12.11
N ASP A 294 6.54 -20.62 -11.46
CA ASP A 294 7.69 -21.30 -12.10
C ASP A 294 7.24 -22.39 -13.10
N GLY A 295 6.00 -22.89 -12.99
CA GLY A 295 5.40 -23.78 -13.97
C GLY A 295 5.16 -23.16 -15.36
N GLY A 296 5.27 -21.84 -15.50
CA GLY A 296 5.29 -21.13 -16.77
C GLY A 296 3.94 -21.01 -17.50
N ASN A 297 2.83 -21.46 -16.89
CA ASN A 297 1.50 -21.40 -17.48
C ASN A 297 0.65 -20.24 -16.93
N THR A 298 1.30 -19.16 -16.55
CA THR A 298 0.67 -17.99 -15.93
C THR A 298 1.24 -16.70 -16.51
N GLN A 299 0.46 -15.62 -16.40
CA GLN A 299 0.89 -14.27 -16.74
C GLN A 299 1.83 -13.65 -15.67
N PHE A 300 1.95 -14.27 -14.49
CA PHE A 300 2.74 -13.71 -13.40
C PHE A 300 4.24 -13.95 -13.59
N GLY A 301 5.03 -12.90 -13.39
CA GLY A 301 6.48 -12.93 -13.47
C GLY A 301 7.09 -11.62 -12.98
N LEU A 302 8.41 -11.59 -12.76
CA LEU A 302 9.13 -10.35 -12.49
C LEU A 302 9.26 -9.55 -13.79
N ILE A 303 8.88 -8.28 -13.77
CA ILE A 303 9.08 -7.36 -14.88
C ILE A 303 10.58 -7.13 -15.05
N PRO A 304 11.15 -7.21 -16.28
CA PRO A 304 12.55 -6.92 -16.53
C PRO A 304 12.97 -5.54 -16.00
N PHE A 305 14.22 -5.41 -15.56
CA PHE A 305 14.66 -4.19 -14.87
C PHE A 305 14.61 -2.93 -15.74
N ASP A 306 14.85 -3.06 -17.04
CA ASP A 306 14.71 -1.96 -18.02
C ASP A 306 13.26 -1.48 -18.22
N GLU A 307 12.28 -2.26 -17.73
CA GLU A 307 10.87 -1.91 -17.66
C GLU A 307 10.35 -1.76 -16.22
N TYR A 308 11.23 -1.71 -15.23
CA TYR A 308 10.87 -1.75 -13.80
C TYR A 308 9.87 -0.66 -13.40
N SER A 309 9.97 0.54 -14.00
CA SER A 309 9.02 1.63 -13.78
C SER A 309 7.57 1.28 -14.10
N GLU A 310 7.33 0.33 -15.01
CA GLU A 310 5.98 -0.12 -15.40
C GLU A 310 5.22 -0.79 -14.25
N ASN A 311 5.92 -1.17 -13.17
CA ASN A 311 5.27 -1.59 -11.93
C ASN A 311 4.45 -0.47 -11.28
N PHE A 312 4.85 0.79 -11.47
CA PHE A 312 4.37 1.92 -10.67
C PHE A 312 3.77 3.04 -11.50
N VAL A 313 4.31 3.31 -12.69
CA VAL A 313 3.96 4.49 -13.48
C VAL A 313 3.78 4.13 -14.94
N THR A 314 2.69 4.56 -15.54
CA THR A 314 2.52 4.58 -17.00
C THR A 314 2.31 6.03 -17.46
N MET A 315 3.00 6.42 -18.55
CA MET A 315 3.03 7.80 -19.01
C MET A 315 2.60 7.99 -20.47
N ASP A 316 1.98 6.99 -21.06
CA ASP A 316 1.68 6.98 -22.50
C ASP A 316 0.27 7.49 -22.84
N GLY A 317 -0.51 7.89 -21.84
CA GLY A 317 -1.90 8.31 -22.03
C GLY A 317 -2.86 7.22 -22.48
N SER A 318 -2.39 5.98 -22.59
CA SER A 318 -3.20 4.83 -23.03
C SER A 318 -4.25 4.40 -22.02
N GLY A 319 -4.13 4.87 -20.78
CA GLY A 319 -4.93 4.38 -19.66
C GLY A 319 -4.50 2.98 -19.19
N LYS A 320 -3.36 2.48 -19.68
CA LYS A 320 -2.76 1.23 -19.22
C LYS A 320 -2.50 1.28 -17.73
N MET A 321 -2.94 0.25 -17.03
CA MET A 321 -2.72 0.13 -15.61
C MET A 321 -1.27 -0.31 -15.34
N PRO A 322 -0.53 0.33 -14.41
CA PRO A 322 0.78 -0.13 -13.98
C PRO A 322 0.73 -1.55 -13.38
N GLY A 323 1.89 -2.19 -13.27
CA GLY A 323 2.05 -3.55 -12.74
C GLY A 323 2.10 -4.63 -13.82
N GLN A 324 2.16 -4.24 -15.08
CA GLN A 324 2.40 -5.10 -16.24
C GLN A 324 3.51 -4.53 -17.09
N ASN A 325 4.32 -5.39 -17.71
CA ASN A 325 5.36 -4.93 -18.65
C ASN A 325 4.75 -4.26 -19.90
N LYS A 326 5.58 -3.62 -20.73
CA LYS A 326 5.11 -2.79 -21.85
C LYS A 326 4.20 -3.51 -22.83
N ASP A 327 4.46 -4.77 -23.10
CA ASP A 327 3.66 -5.58 -24.03
C ASP A 327 2.51 -6.37 -23.37
N ASN A 328 2.29 -6.21 -22.07
CA ASN A 328 1.27 -6.88 -21.26
C ASN A 328 1.39 -8.41 -21.18
N THR A 329 2.58 -8.96 -21.43
CA THR A 329 2.82 -10.41 -21.34
C THR A 329 3.20 -10.88 -19.95
N ILE A 330 3.76 -9.98 -19.12
CA ILE A 330 4.19 -10.24 -17.75
C ILE A 330 3.43 -9.31 -16.80
N THR A 331 2.86 -9.87 -15.74
CA THR A 331 2.22 -9.14 -14.64
C THR A 331 2.99 -9.39 -13.35
N GLU A 332 3.58 -8.36 -12.77
CA GLU A 332 4.22 -8.48 -11.45
C GLU A 332 3.27 -8.14 -10.30
N ALA A 333 2.32 -7.24 -10.52
CA ALA A 333 1.32 -6.88 -9.54
C ALA A 333 0.33 -8.03 -9.31
N ILE A 334 0.33 -8.60 -8.11
CA ILE A 334 -0.54 -9.71 -7.70
C ILE A 334 -1.89 -9.20 -7.21
N PHE A 335 -1.88 -8.16 -6.39
CA PHE A 335 -3.09 -7.54 -5.89
C PHE A 335 -2.92 -6.02 -5.85
N ARG A 336 -3.88 -5.34 -6.43
CA ARG A 336 -3.89 -3.89 -6.56
C ARG A 336 -5.32 -3.37 -6.50
N GLY A 337 -5.48 -2.17 -5.97
CA GLY A 337 -6.75 -1.47 -5.93
C GLY A 337 -7.12 -0.85 -7.28
N PRO A 338 -8.35 -0.31 -7.39
CA PRO A 338 -8.73 0.45 -8.55
C PRO A 338 -7.82 1.66 -8.70
N THR A 339 -7.43 1.96 -9.94
CA THR A 339 -6.81 3.25 -10.24
C THR A 339 -7.91 4.30 -10.33
N TYR A 340 -7.83 5.32 -9.50
CA TYR A 340 -8.66 6.49 -9.71
C TYR A 340 -8.06 7.31 -10.85
N GLY A 341 -8.81 7.46 -11.92
CA GLY A 341 -8.39 8.33 -13.03
C GLY A 341 -8.26 9.77 -12.55
N SER A 342 -7.28 10.47 -13.07
CA SER A 342 -7.03 11.93 -13.12
C SER A 342 -7.77 12.88 -12.15
N GLY A 343 -8.16 12.43 -10.96
CA GLY A 343 -8.61 13.32 -9.89
C GLY A 343 -7.41 14.00 -9.23
N TRP A 344 -7.66 14.99 -8.38
CA TRP A 344 -6.62 15.69 -7.62
C TRP A 344 -5.70 14.75 -6.83
N GLY A 345 -6.19 13.61 -6.39
CA GLY A 345 -5.44 12.66 -5.58
C GLY A 345 -4.41 11.84 -6.34
N CYS A 346 -4.74 11.38 -7.54
CA CYS A 346 -3.86 10.60 -8.42
C CYS A 346 -3.24 11.46 -9.51
N SER A 347 -3.38 12.78 -9.43
CA SER A 347 -2.79 13.64 -10.43
C SER A 347 -1.26 13.58 -10.31
N ALA A 348 -0.61 13.60 -11.45
CA ALA A 348 0.82 13.75 -11.55
C ALA A 348 1.35 14.91 -10.69
N TRP A 349 0.55 15.94 -10.52
CA TRP A 349 0.90 17.10 -9.71
C TRP A 349 1.09 16.76 -8.23
N GLY A 350 0.15 16.06 -7.61
CA GLY A 350 0.29 15.63 -6.22
C GLY A 350 1.48 14.69 -6.02
N GLN A 351 1.66 13.76 -6.94
CA GLN A 351 2.74 12.78 -6.87
C GLN A 351 4.12 13.43 -7.10
N VAL A 352 4.25 14.25 -8.12
CA VAL A 352 5.48 14.98 -8.42
C VAL A 352 5.85 15.92 -7.28
N LYS A 353 4.88 16.66 -6.74
CA LYS A 353 5.09 17.57 -5.63
C LYS A 353 5.49 16.85 -4.34
N CYS A 354 4.82 15.74 -4.06
CA CYS A 354 5.05 15.01 -2.82
C CYS A 354 6.30 14.12 -2.87
N TYR A 355 6.60 13.50 -4.00
CA TYR A 355 7.62 12.45 -4.10
C TYR A 355 8.79 12.77 -5.02
N GLY A 356 8.58 13.57 -6.06
CA GLY A 356 9.59 13.77 -7.10
C GLY A 356 10.57 14.90 -6.87
N GLY A 357 10.32 15.78 -5.91
CA GLY A 357 11.17 16.94 -5.72
C GLY A 357 11.24 17.92 -6.88
N MET A 358 10.30 17.84 -7.80
CA MET A 358 10.37 18.50 -9.09
C MET A 358 9.64 19.82 -9.15
N ASP A 359 8.99 20.24 -8.08
CA ASP A 359 8.32 21.53 -7.99
C ASP A 359 9.21 22.59 -7.31
N ILE A 360 10.25 22.94 -8.00
CA ILE A 360 11.27 23.88 -7.53
C ILE A 360 10.79 25.33 -7.33
N ASN A 361 9.55 25.64 -7.70
CA ASN A 361 9.00 26.99 -7.60
C ASN A 361 7.85 27.14 -6.60
N ASP A 362 7.34 26.06 -6.05
CA ASP A 362 6.09 26.11 -5.30
C ASP A 362 6.19 25.28 -4.01
N SER A 363 6.45 25.92 -2.89
CA SER A 363 6.38 25.37 -1.52
C SER A 363 7.04 24.00 -1.24
N GLY A 364 7.91 23.50 -2.10
CA GLY A 364 8.91 22.49 -1.74
C GLY A 364 8.48 21.04 -1.79
N VAL A 365 9.50 20.21 -1.77
CA VAL A 365 9.46 18.76 -1.67
C VAL A 365 8.97 18.37 -0.29
N THR A 366 7.95 17.55 -0.23
CA THR A 366 7.38 17.13 1.04
C THR A 366 7.92 15.80 1.52
N PHE A 367 8.36 14.90 0.62
CA PHE A 367 8.85 13.57 0.95
C PHE A 367 10.27 13.37 0.43
N MET A 368 11.23 13.27 1.35
CA MET A 368 12.64 13.11 1.01
C MET A 368 13.15 11.80 1.57
N PRO A 369 13.84 10.97 0.77
CA PRO A 369 14.53 9.80 1.30
C PRO A 369 15.55 10.20 2.34
N THR A 370 15.59 9.51 3.47
CA THR A 370 16.61 9.77 4.50
C THR A 370 17.95 9.18 4.09
N ALA A 371 19.05 9.78 4.51
CA ALA A 371 20.38 9.30 4.12
C ALA A 371 20.66 7.90 4.68
N ASN A 372 20.30 7.63 5.94
CA ASN A 372 20.44 6.31 6.53
C ASN A 372 19.62 5.24 5.78
N TYR A 373 18.48 5.60 5.20
CA TYR A 373 17.73 4.66 4.37
C TYR A 373 18.38 4.44 2.99
N VAL A 374 18.82 5.52 2.32
CA VAL A 374 19.50 5.42 1.02
C VAL A 374 20.76 4.54 1.11
N ASN A 375 21.38 4.42 2.27
CA ASN A 375 22.52 3.55 2.46
C ASN A 375 22.20 2.04 2.40
N TYR A 376 20.92 1.63 2.52
CA TYR A 376 20.51 0.24 2.26
C TYR A 376 20.72 -0.16 0.79
N TYR A 377 20.65 0.80 -0.15
CA TYR A 377 21.08 0.58 -1.52
C TYR A 377 22.60 0.40 -1.52
N GLY A 378 23.06 -0.81 -1.34
CA GLY A 378 24.49 -1.13 -1.29
C GLY A 378 25.20 -0.94 -2.64
N MET A 379 26.20 -1.76 -2.86
CA MET A 379 26.97 -1.78 -4.10
C MET A 379 26.41 -2.82 -5.09
N ALA A 380 26.75 -2.70 -6.37
CA ALA A 380 26.36 -3.66 -7.41
C ALA A 380 26.92 -5.08 -7.14
N ASN A 381 28.01 -5.18 -6.39
CA ASN A 381 28.54 -6.46 -5.91
C ASN A 381 27.69 -7.13 -4.80
N GLY A 382 26.54 -6.54 -4.45
CA GLY A 382 25.58 -7.08 -3.51
C GLY A 382 25.90 -6.82 -2.03
N LEU A 383 26.99 -6.14 -1.71
CA LEU A 383 27.41 -5.86 -0.34
C LEU A 383 26.88 -4.51 0.18
N PRO A 384 26.59 -4.37 1.48
CA PRO A 384 26.26 -3.08 2.08
C PRO A 384 27.48 -2.14 2.08
N LEU A 385 27.25 -0.83 2.19
CA LEU A 385 28.31 0.20 2.07
C LEU A 385 29.39 0.10 3.14
N ASP A 386 29.03 -0.34 4.33
CA ASP A 386 29.91 -0.47 5.50
C ASP A 386 30.67 -1.80 5.54
N ASP A 387 30.42 -2.70 4.61
CA ASP A 387 31.14 -3.95 4.48
C ASP A 387 32.56 -3.69 3.92
N SER A 388 33.60 -4.26 4.53
CA SER A 388 34.99 -4.07 4.12
C SER A 388 35.29 -4.50 2.68
N ASP A 389 34.51 -5.44 2.15
CA ASP A 389 34.68 -5.98 0.78
C ASP A 389 33.80 -5.26 -0.24
N SER A 390 32.98 -4.28 0.21
CA SER A 390 32.02 -3.57 -0.64
C SER A 390 32.67 -2.73 -1.73
N GLN A 391 33.93 -2.31 -1.54
CA GLN A 391 34.66 -1.37 -2.40
C GLN A 391 34.02 0.02 -2.47
N PHE A 392 33.20 0.39 -1.47
CA PHE A 392 32.60 1.70 -1.40
C PHE A 392 33.66 2.80 -1.19
N ASP A 393 33.69 3.76 -2.12
CA ASP A 393 34.60 4.91 -2.08
C ASP A 393 33.84 6.18 -1.67
N LYS A 394 34.14 6.68 -0.48
CA LYS A 394 33.52 7.92 0.05
C LYS A 394 33.85 9.17 -0.76
N THR A 395 34.88 9.12 -1.60
CA THR A 395 35.22 10.24 -2.51
C THR A 395 34.46 10.19 -3.82
N HIS A 396 33.90 9.03 -4.18
CA HIS A 396 33.03 8.80 -5.34
C HIS A 396 31.80 7.97 -4.90
N PRO A 397 30.96 8.49 -4.01
CA PRO A 397 29.98 7.69 -3.26
C PRO A 397 28.82 7.16 -4.10
N TRP A 398 28.68 7.63 -5.30
CA TRP A 398 27.61 7.20 -6.23
C TRP A 398 28.08 6.24 -7.30
N LYS A 399 29.38 5.90 -7.30
CA LYS A 399 29.97 4.96 -8.26
C LYS A 399 29.65 3.51 -7.85
N ASP A 400 29.38 2.66 -8.86
CA ASP A 400 29.20 1.21 -8.72
C ASP A 400 28.13 0.79 -7.66
N ARG A 401 27.10 1.61 -7.45
CA ARG A 401 25.98 1.32 -6.54
C ARG A 401 25.03 0.27 -7.14
N ASP A 402 24.18 -0.30 -6.30
CA ASP A 402 23.04 -1.11 -6.72
C ASP A 402 22.28 -0.40 -7.86
N PRO A 403 21.97 -1.04 -8.97
CA PRO A 403 21.27 -0.41 -10.10
C PRO A 403 19.94 0.26 -9.71
N ARG A 404 19.24 -0.27 -8.68
CA ARG A 404 18.01 0.32 -8.17
C ARG A 404 18.22 1.68 -7.50
N PHE A 405 19.43 1.95 -6.96
CA PHE A 405 19.79 3.29 -6.47
C PHE A 405 19.65 4.33 -7.58
N TYR A 406 20.18 4.06 -8.78
CA TYR A 406 20.10 5.01 -9.90
C TYR A 406 18.70 5.18 -10.45
N HIS A 407 17.84 4.17 -10.29
CA HIS A 407 16.44 4.23 -10.69
C HIS A 407 15.59 5.01 -9.68
N ASP A 408 15.76 4.72 -8.38
CA ASP A 408 14.85 5.15 -7.33
C ASP A 408 15.24 6.50 -6.69
N ILE A 409 16.51 6.88 -6.79
CA ILE A 409 17.09 8.00 -6.03
C ILE A 409 17.76 9.01 -6.97
N LYS A 410 17.45 10.28 -6.79
CA LYS A 410 18.23 11.38 -7.36
C LYS A 410 19.25 11.86 -6.34
N TYR A 411 20.48 12.05 -6.81
CA TYR A 411 21.63 12.47 -6.05
C TYR A 411 22.34 13.65 -6.76
N ASP A 412 23.41 14.14 -6.19
CA ASP A 412 24.14 15.31 -6.68
C ASP A 412 24.61 15.16 -8.13
N GLY A 413 24.32 16.15 -8.97
CA GLY A 413 24.63 16.17 -10.39
C GLY A 413 23.59 15.55 -11.31
N CYS A 414 22.59 14.83 -10.79
CA CYS A 414 21.52 14.27 -11.61
C CYS A 414 20.74 15.35 -12.36
N GLN A 415 20.36 15.06 -13.59
CA GLN A 415 19.46 15.92 -14.35
C GLN A 415 18.06 15.90 -13.75
N MET A 416 17.52 17.07 -13.42
CA MET A 416 16.20 17.29 -12.85
C MET A 416 15.20 17.87 -13.84
N ILE A 417 15.67 18.67 -14.79
CA ILE A 417 14.88 19.29 -15.85
C ILE A 417 15.54 18.97 -17.19
N VAL A 418 14.76 18.43 -18.13
CA VAL A 418 15.24 18.05 -19.47
C VAL A 418 15.25 19.27 -20.41
N LYS A 419 14.16 20.05 -20.38
CA LYS A 419 13.98 21.20 -21.25
C LYS A 419 15.00 22.31 -20.95
N GLU A 420 15.54 22.92 -22.01
CA GLU A 420 16.37 24.10 -21.87
C GLU A 420 15.48 25.32 -21.70
N ASP A 421 15.53 25.92 -20.50
CA ASP A 421 14.79 27.11 -20.14
C ASP A 421 15.71 28.01 -19.31
N ASP A 422 15.96 29.23 -19.80
CA ASP A 422 16.87 30.17 -19.15
C ASP A 422 16.40 30.58 -17.74
N GLY A 423 15.10 30.56 -17.49
CA GLY A 423 14.52 30.83 -16.17
C GLY A 423 14.83 29.76 -15.12
N PHE A 424 15.17 28.54 -15.58
CA PHE A 424 15.43 27.39 -14.73
C PHE A 424 16.82 26.76 -14.94
N LYS A 425 17.71 27.43 -15.68
CA LYS A 425 19.05 26.89 -15.99
C LYS A 425 19.82 26.41 -14.75
N ASP A 426 19.72 27.15 -13.64
CA ASP A 426 20.42 26.84 -12.39
C ASP A 426 19.77 25.69 -11.62
N TRP A 427 18.60 25.21 -12.04
CA TRP A 427 17.86 24.09 -11.46
C TRP A 427 17.86 22.86 -12.36
N ARG A 428 18.56 22.93 -13.50
CA ARG A 428 18.58 21.85 -14.47
C ARG A 428 19.25 20.59 -13.91
N TYR A 429 20.30 20.80 -13.12
CA TYR A 429 21.04 19.71 -12.46
C TYR A 429 21.03 19.90 -10.95
N ALA A 430 20.92 18.78 -10.25
CA ALA A 430 20.81 18.76 -8.79
C ALA A 430 22.12 19.17 -8.11
N ASP A 431 22.14 20.31 -7.43
CA ASP A 431 23.24 20.76 -6.57
C ASP A 431 22.89 20.45 -5.11
N MET A 432 23.19 19.21 -4.69
CA MET A 432 22.77 18.65 -3.40
C MET A 432 23.89 18.63 -2.35
N GLN A 433 25.06 19.21 -2.63
CA GLN A 433 26.11 19.36 -1.63
C GLN A 433 25.62 20.21 -0.44
N THR A 434 26.31 20.14 0.68
CA THR A 434 26.01 20.96 1.85
C THR A 434 25.99 22.45 1.45
N ASN A 435 24.89 23.14 1.72
CA ASN A 435 24.60 24.51 1.27
C ASN A 435 24.43 24.69 -0.26
N GLY A 436 24.34 23.61 -1.04
CA GLY A 436 24.00 23.66 -2.45
C GLY A 436 22.57 24.18 -2.68
N LYS A 437 22.29 24.57 -3.93
CA LYS A 437 21.00 25.19 -4.28
C LYS A 437 19.79 24.29 -4.01
N TYR A 438 19.94 22.99 -4.18
CA TYR A 438 18.89 21.99 -3.88
C TYR A 438 18.81 21.60 -2.40
N ARG A 439 19.59 22.27 -1.51
CA ARG A 439 19.49 22.12 -0.04
C ARG A 439 18.69 23.24 0.62
N ASP A 440 18.03 24.08 -0.17
CA ASP A 440 17.13 25.12 0.33
C ASP A 440 16.01 24.51 1.20
N GLU A 441 15.73 25.14 2.32
CA GLU A 441 14.80 24.61 3.32
C GLU A 441 13.36 24.46 2.78
N TYR A 442 12.97 25.31 1.84
CA TYR A 442 11.60 25.37 1.31
C TYR A 442 11.43 24.72 -0.07
N ARG A 443 12.52 24.63 -0.85
CA ARG A 443 12.48 24.22 -2.26
C ARG A 443 13.39 23.04 -2.58
N GLY A 444 14.11 22.54 -1.59
CA GLY A 444 15.12 21.53 -1.77
C GLY A 444 14.94 20.33 -0.84
N THR A 445 15.98 19.55 -0.75
CA THR A 445 16.04 18.40 0.11
C THR A 445 16.84 18.67 1.38
N ARG A 446 16.28 18.36 2.53
CA ARG A 446 17.01 18.41 3.81
C ARG A 446 17.91 17.19 4.01
N THR A 447 17.71 16.14 3.24
CA THR A 447 18.40 14.86 3.42
C THR A 447 19.56 14.63 2.45
N GLY A 448 19.63 15.41 1.36
CA GLY A 448 20.63 15.26 0.31
C GLY A 448 20.22 14.34 -0.84
N TYR A 449 18.96 13.87 -0.85
CA TYR A 449 18.41 12.97 -1.86
C TYR A 449 16.99 13.34 -2.21
N PHE A 450 16.52 12.92 -3.42
CA PHE A 450 15.12 12.91 -3.79
C PHE A 450 14.67 11.50 -4.17
N ASN A 451 13.41 11.19 -3.86
CA ASN A 451 12.75 9.98 -4.35
C ASN A 451 12.39 10.15 -5.84
N TYR A 452 12.69 9.13 -6.62
CA TYR A 452 12.42 9.13 -8.04
C TYR A 452 11.70 7.88 -8.54
N LYS A 453 11.45 6.92 -7.68
CA LYS A 453 10.86 5.62 -8.02
C LYS A 453 9.53 5.72 -8.76
N PHE A 454 8.71 6.70 -8.40
CA PHE A 454 7.34 6.85 -8.90
C PHE A 454 7.15 8.01 -9.87
N VAL A 455 8.22 8.60 -10.32
CA VAL A 455 8.17 9.77 -11.19
C VAL A 455 9.10 9.63 -12.38
N SER A 456 8.80 10.33 -13.45
CA SER A 456 9.65 10.40 -14.61
C SER A 456 10.31 11.79 -14.71
N THR A 457 11.46 11.86 -15.40
CA THR A 457 12.16 13.12 -15.65
C THR A 457 11.30 14.19 -16.31
N LYS A 458 10.20 13.80 -16.96
CA LYS A 458 9.27 14.76 -17.58
C LYS A 458 8.17 15.23 -16.64
N CYS A 459 8.09 14.66 -15.42
CA CYS A 459 7.09 15.05 -14.43
C CYS A 459 7.56 16.23 -13.59
N ASN A 460 7.73 17.37 -14.19
CA ASN A 460 8.07 18.61 -13.50
C ASN A 460 7.39 19.82 -14.16
N LYS A 461 7.49 20.97 -13.53
CA LYS A 461 6.79 22.20 -13.93
C LYS A 461 7.29 22.80 -15.26
N VAL A 462 8.48 22.42 -15.69
CA VAL A 462 9.15 22.98 -16.87
C VAL A 462 9.03 22.07 -18.08
N ASP A 463 9.13 20.77 -17.84
CA ASP A 463 9.03 19.75 -18.87
C ASP A 463 7.56 19.38 -19.16
N ASP A 464 7.34 18.68 -20.26
CA ASP A 464 6.02 18.16 -20.60
C ASP A 464 5.62 17.02 -19.65
N GLY A 465 4.38 16.97 -19.25
CA GLY A 465 3.83 15.90 -18.39
C GLY A 465 3.64 16.28 -16.93
N TYR A 466 3.90 17.53 -16.59
CA TYR A 466 3.62 18.06 -15.26
C TYR A 466 2.12 18.24 -14.99
N GLY A 467 1.75 18.02 -13.76
CA GLY A 467 0.51 18.50 -13.15
C GLY A 467 -0.74 17.77 -13.59
N TRP A 468 -1.60 18.49 -14.19
CA TRP A 468 -2.96 18.07 -14.53
C TRP A 468 -3.05 17.13 -15.73
N SER A 469 -1.92 16.62 -16.21
CA SER A 469 -1.91 15.72 -17.36
C SER A 469 -2.61 14.41 -17.03
N PRO A 470 -3.65 14.01 -17.76
CA PRO A 470 -4.27 12.72 -17.62
C PRO A 470 -3.38 11.56 -18.13
N GLN A 471 -2.16 11.87 -18.58
CA GLN A 471 -1.25 10.91 -19.18
C GLN A 471 -0.43 10.13 -18.16
N ILE A 472 -0.36 10.58 -16.89
CA ILE A 472 0.38 9.90 -15.86
C ILE A 472 -0.58 9.10 -14.99
N HIS A 473 -0.40 7.78 -15.00
CA HIS A 473 -1.07 6.89 -14.08
C HIS A 473 -0.02 6.32 -13.13
N MET A 474 -0.17 6.61 -11.85
CA MET A 474 0.65 6.04 -10.80
C MET A 474 -0.17 5.03 -10.01
N HIS A 475 0.45 3.93 -9.64
CA HIS A 475 -0.17 2.91 -8.82
C HIS A 475 0.86 2.21 -7.94
N ILE A 476 0.46 1.89 -6.71
CA ILE A 476 1.24 1.06 -5.80
C ILE A 476 0.43 -0.20 -5.53
N PRO A 477 0.93 -1.38 -5.92
CA PRO A 477 0.25 -2.62 -5.64
C PRO A 477 0.29 -2.93 -4.14
N TRP A 478 -0.79 -3.51 -3.63
CA TRP A 478 -0.83 -4.07 -2.29
C TRP A 478 0.10 -5.27 -2.11
N MET A 479 0.38 -5.97 -3.18
CA MET A 479 1.30 -7.09 -3.26
C MET A 479 1.79 -7.26 -4.70
N ARG A 480 3.08 -7.46 -4.88
CA ARG A 480 3.71 -7.84 -6.14
C ARG A 480 4.63 -9.05 -5.96
N LEU A 481 5.02 -9.68 -7.04
CA LEU A 481 5.70 -10.98 -6.99
C LEU A 481 7.06 -10.92 -6.27
N SER A 482 7.81 -9.83 -6.38
CA SER A 482 9.05 -9.66 -5.63
C SER A 482 8.83 -9.63 -4.11
N ASP A 483 7.72 -9.03 -3.60
CA ASP A 483 7.34 -9.13 -2.18
C ASP A 483 7.13 -10.60 -1.77
N VAL A 484 6.50 -11.40 -2.64
CA VAL A 484 6.29 -12.84 -2.38
C VAL A 484 7.61 -13.59 -2.29
N TYR A 485 8.56 -13.37 -3.21
CA TYR A 485 9.88 -14.01 -3.12
C TYR A 485 10.60 -13.68 -1.81
N LEU A 486 10.56 -12.41 -1.40
CA LEU A 486 11.24 -11.97 -0.17
C LEU A 486 10.52 -12.44 1.11
N MET A 487 9.18 -12.51 1.11
CA MET A 487 8.42 -13.11 2.20
C MET A 487 8.64 -14.62 2.28
N TYR A 488 8.74 -15.31 1.15
CA TYR A 488 9.09 -16.72 1.11
C TYR A 488 10.49 -16.97 1.68
N ALA A 489 11.48 -16.15 1.29
CA ALA A 489 12.84 -16.24 1.80
C ALA A 489 12.90 -16.13 3.33
N GLU A 490 12.18 -15.15 3.90
CA GLU A 490 12.04 -14.97 5.34
C GLU A 490 11.38 -16.19 6.00
N ALA A 491 10.22 -16.60 5.49
CA ALA A 491 9.45 -17.70 6.06
C ALA A 491 10.19 -19.04 6.02
N ALA A 492 10.83 -19.37 4.89
CA ALA A 492 11.57 -20.62 4.72
C ALA A 492 12.84 -20.65 5.59
N ALA A 493 13.56 -19.52 5.69
CA ALA A 493 14.74 -19.42 6.55
C ALA A 493 14.39 -19.58 8.03
N GLU A 494 13.35 -18.91 8.49
CA GLU A 494 12.90 -19.00 9.90
C GLU A 494 12.32 -20.38 10.24
N ALA A 495 11.59 -21.01 9.31
CA ALA A 495 11.06 -22.36 9.50
C ALA A 495 12.16 -23.42 9.61
N THR A 496 13.21 -23.29 8.79
CA THR A 496 14.29 -24.31 8.69
C THR A 496 15.51 -23.98 9.53
N GLY A 497 15.67 -22.72 9.95
CA GLY A 497 16.87 -22.23 10.61
C GLY A 497 18.07 -22.04 9.67
N SER A 498 17.85 -21.93 8.34
CA SER A 498 18.94 -21.91 7.35
C SER A 498 18.59 -21.09 6.12
N ALA A 499 19.54 -20.33 5.60
CA ALA A 499 19.47 -19.64 4.31
C ALA A 499 19.26 -20.60 3.12
N THR A 500 19.73 -21.84 3.23
CA THR A 500 19.60 -22.87 2.19
C THR A 500 18.40 -23.77 2.38
N GLY A 501 17.54 -23.46 3.37
CA GLY A 501 16.30 -24.20 3.60
C GLY A 501 15.28 -23.92 2.50
N SER A 502 14.48 -24.93 2.21
CA SER A 502 13.34 -24.84 1.28
C SER A 502 12.10 -25.49 1.89
N VAL A 503 10.93 -24.91 1.64
CA VAL A 503 9.65 -25.40 2.14
C VAL A 503 8.57 -25.20 1.07
N GLY A 504 7.80 -26.24 0.78
CA GLY A 504 6.68 -26.15 -0.17
C GLY A 504 7.05 -26.07 -1.66
N CYS A 505 8.27 -25.69 -1.99
CA CYS A 505 8.82 -25.69 -3.36
C CYS A 505 10.32 -26.02 -3.34
N LYS A 506 10.93 -26.11 -4.53
CA LYS A 506 12.38 -26.40 -4.66
C LYS A 506 13.29 -25.20 -4.38
N LEU A 507 12.74 -24.01 -4.43
CA LEU A 507 13.50 -22.78 -4.25
C LEU A 507 14.00 -22.70 -2.80
N THR A 508 15.29 -22.44 -2.60
CA THR A 508 15.81 -22.17 -1.25
C THR A 508 15.54 -20.73 -0.84
N ALA A 509 15.64 -20.44 0.45
CA ALA A 509 15.45 -19.07 0.94
C ALA A 509 16.42 -18.08 0.27
N VAL A 510 17.70 -18.43 0.14
CA VAL A 510 18.70 -17.58 -0.53
C VAL A 510 18.45 -17.45 -2.02
N ASP A 511 18.00 -18.52 -2.71
CA ASP A 511 17.67 -18.43 -4.14
C ASP A 511 16.51 -17.49 -4.39
N ALA A 512 15.54 -17.41 -3.49
CA ALA A 512 14.42 -16.49 -3.59
C ALA A 512 14.88 -15.01 -3.53
N VAL A 513 15.82 -14.69 -2.63
CA VAL A 513 16.47 -13.36 -2.61
C VAL A 513 17.24 -13.11 -3.91
N ASN A 514 17.99 -14.11 -4.36
CA ASN A 514 18.82 -14.00 -5.57
C ASN A 514 17.98 -13.82 -6.84
N LYS A 515 16.77 -14.34 -6.92
CA LYS A 515 15.84 -14.05 -8.04
C LYS A 515 15.55 -12.55 -8.18
N VAL A 516 15.35 -11.87 -7.07
CA VAL A 516 15.09 -10.42 -7.06
C VAL A 516 16.36 -9.64 -7.43
N ARG A 517 17.50 -10.03 -6.88
CA ARG A 517 18.80 -9.43 -7.18
C ARG A 517 19.21 -9.61 -8.65
N GLU A 518 19.06 -10.81 -9.16
CA GLU A 518 19.35 -11.13 -10.57
C GLU A 518 18.56 -10.23 -11.53
N ARG A 519 17.24 -10.07 -11.27
CA ARG A 519 16.39 -9.17 -12.04
C ARG A 519 16.93 -7.74 -12.05
N ALA A 520 17.46 -7.26 -10.91
CA ALA A 520 18.00 -5.92 -10.77
C ALA A 520 19.46 -5.77 -11.22
N GLY A 521 20.12 -6.85 -11.63
CA GLY A 521 21.54 -6.82 -12.00
C GLY A 521 22.51 -6.70 -10.82
N VAL A 522 22.09 -7.13 -9.62
CA VAL A 522 22.89 -7.15 -8.38
C VAL A 522 23.47 -8.55 -8.17
N ALA A 523 24.70 -8.62 -7.70
CA ALA A 523 25.33 -9.90 -7.40
C ALA A 523 24.55 -10.68 -6.31
N ALA A 524 24.66 -12.00 -6.35
CA ALA A 524 24.03 -12.90 -5.40
C ALA A 524 24.46 -12.60 -3.95
N VAL A 525 23.66 -13.05 -2.98
CA VAL A 525 23.99 -12.97 -1.56
C VAL A 525 25.32 -13.66 -1.30
N ALA A 526 26.25 -12.94 -0.68
CA ALA A 526 27.58 -13.45 -0.40
C ALA A 526 27.53 -14.59 0.65
N ASP A 527 28.45 -15.57 0.52
CA ASP A 527 28.51 -16.74 1.41
C ASP A 527 28.62 -16.36 2.89
N LYS A 528 29.36 -15.30 3.21
CA LYS A 528 29.46 -14.80 4.59
C LYS A 528 28.11 -14.37 5.18
N ASN A 529 27.20 -13.93 4.35
CA ASN A 529 25.86 -13.50 4.75
C ASN A 529 24.84 -14.65 4.81
N THR A 530 25.22 -15.85 4.34
CA THR A 530 24.42 -17.08 4.49
C THR A 530 24.94 -18.00 5.60
N ALA A 531 26.07 -17.64 6.24
CA ALA A 531 26.76 -18.47 7.23
C ALA A 531 25.96 -18.66 8.54
N SER A 532 25.04 -17.77 8.85
CA SER A 532 24.10 -17.89 9.98
C SER A 532 22.72 -17.38 9.60
N LEU A 533 21.69 -17.83 10.32
CA LEU A 533 20.33 -17.34 10.15
C LEU A 533 20.26 -15.81 10.36
N ASP A 534 20.89 -15.29 11.41
CA ASP A 534 20.86 -13.86 11.74
C ASP A 534 21.47 -12.98 10.63
N ASN A 535 22.60 -13.42 10.06
CA ASN A 535 23.24 -12.73 8.94
C ASN A 535 22.32 -12.74 7.71
N PHE A 536 21.75 -13.89 7.40
CA PHE A 536 20.85 -14.01 6.27
C PHE A 536 19.57 -13.19 6.45
N MET A 537 18.98 -13.19 7.65
CA MET A 537 17.82 -12.37 7.94
C MET A 537 18.12 -10.87 7.86
N SER A 538 19.35 -10.46 8.16
CA SER A 538 19.79 -9.08 7.94
C SER A 538 19.80 -8.73 6.46
N GLU A 539 20.29 -9.64 5.61
CA GLU A 539 20.24 -9.47 4.14
C GLU A 539 18.80 -9.47 3.60
N VAL A 540 17.92 -10.34 4.08
CA VAL A 540 16.50 -10.34 3.68
C VAL A 540 15.85 -8.99 4.03
N ARG A 541 16.10 -8.45 5.23
CA ARG A 541 15.58 -7.13 5.64
C ARG A 541 16.14 -6.00 4.79
N ARG A 542 17.43 -6.06 4.42
CA ARG A 542 18.06 -5.09 3.53
C ARG A 542 17.49 -5.18 2.11
N GLU A 543 17.33 -6.39 1.59
CA GLU A 543 16.75 -6.61 0.26
C GLU A 543 15.31 -6.12 0.19
N ARG A 544 14.50 -6.37 1.22
CA ARG A 544 13.15 -5.82 1.32
C ARG A 544 13.15 -4.29 1.38
N ALA A 545 14.09 -3.69 2.11
CA ALA A 545 14.23 -2.23 2.16
C ALA A 545 14.52 -1.64 0.78
N VAL A 546 15.38 -2.25 -0.01
CA VAL A 546 15.76 -1.77 -1.33
C VAL A 546 14.67 -2.04 -2.37
N GLU A 547 14.24 -3.28 -2.48
CA GLU A 547 13.29 -3.70 -3.52
C GLU A 547 11.91 -3.07 -3.33
N LEU A 548 11.43 -3.02 -2.10
CA LEU A 548 10.09 -2.51 -1.74
C LEU A 548 10.13 -1.08 -1.20
N SER A 549 11.21 -0.35 -1.47
CA SER A 549 11.38 1.03 -1.02
C SER A 549 10.18 1.90 -1.39
N PHE A 550 9.71 2.68 -0.44
CA PHE A 550 8.63 3.65 -0.61
C PHE A 550 7.26 3.07 -0.99
N GLU A 551 7.08 1.74 -0.97
CA GLU A 551 5.82 1.08 -1.33
C GLU A 551 4.88 0.84 -0.12
N GLY A 552 5.18 1.39 1.06
CA GLY A 552 4.33 1.30 2.25
C GLY A 552 4.49 0.03 3.08
N HIS A 553 5.47 -0.81 2.80
CA HIS A 553 5.71 -2.04 3.54
C HIS A 553 6.52 -1.82 4.83
N ARG A 554 7.41 -0.83 4.84
CA ARG A 554 8.49 -0.65 5.82
C ARG A 554 8.00 -0.48 7.25
N PHE A 555 6.95 0.31 7.49
CA PHE A 555 6.43 0.53 8.84
C PHE A 555 5.94 -0.77 9.49
N ASN A 556 5.22 -1.58 8.73
CA ASN A 556 4.76 -2.89 9.21
C ASN A 556 5.93 -3.85 9.42
N ASP A 557 6.92 -3.85 8.54
CA ASP A 557 8.12 -4.67 8.67
C ASP A 557 8.91 -4.31 9.93
N LEU A 558 9.18 -3.03 10.19
CA LEU A 558 9.90 -2.58 11.39
C LEU A 558 9.14 -2.93 12.68
N ARG A 559 7.81 -2.86 12.65
CA ARG A 559 6.96 -3.21 13.80
C ARG A 559 6.98 -4.71 14.05
N ARG A 560 6.68 -5.54 13.04
CA ARG A 560 6.60 -6.98 13.20
C ARG A 560 7.92 -7.64 13.59
N TRP A 561 9.06 -7.02 13.21
CA TRP A 561 10.41 -7.44 13.60
C TRP A 561 10.86 -6.89 14.95
N LEU A 562 10.05 -6.08 15.64
CA LEU A 562 10.42 -5.38 16.89
C LEU A 562 11.63 -4.46 16.74
N LEU A 563 11.75 -3.77 15.61
CA LEU A 563 12.88 -2.89 15.27
C LEU A 563 12.54 -1.40 15.28
N LEU A 564 11.25 -1.03 15.38
CA LEU A 564 10.79 0.36 15.23
C LEU A 564 11.49 1.35 16.16
N ASP A 565 11.77 0.94 17.41
CA ASP A 565 12.42 1.75 18.46
C ASP A 565 13.93 1.52 18.55
N LYS A 566 14.51 0.70 17.68
CA LYS A 566 15.93 0.33 17.69
C LYS A 566 16.75 1.21 16.75
N TYR A 567 18.03 1.41 17.12
CA TYR A 567 19.01 2.00 16.23
C TYR A 567 19.35 0.99 15.10
N PRO A 568 19.48 1.43 13.83
CA PRO A 568 19.39 2.80 13.30
C PRO A 568 17.95 3.22 12.88
N TYR A 569 16.93 2.41 13.09
CA TYR A 569 15.57 2.64 12.58
C TYR A 569 14.83 3.78 13.31
N ASN A 570 15.30 4.17 14.48
CA ASN A 570 14.71 5.23 15.30
C ASN A 570 15.34 6.61 15.06
N ILE A 571 16.16 6.77 14.01
CA ILE A 571 16.71 8.06 13.59
C ILE A 571 16.47 8.31 12.11
N LYS A 572 16.53 9.58 11.72
CA LYS A 572 16.59 10.02 10.33
C LYS A 572 17.79 10.92 10.13
N THR A 573 18.54 10.70 9.05
CA THR A 573 19.80 11.42 8.79
C THR A 573 19.77 12.17 7.49
N SER A 574 20.65 13.17 7.38
CA SER A 574 21.00 13.83 6.13
C SER A 574 22.42 13.44 5.71
N GLN A 575 22.64 13.41 4.41
CA GLN A 575 23.98 13.25 3.83
C GLN A 575 24.63 14.61 3.66
N GLU A 576 25.78 14.80 4.25
CA GLU A 576 26.57 16.02 4.15
C GLU A 576 27.86 15.74 3.38
N PHE A 577 28.21 16.63 2.47
CA PHE A 577 29.43 16.56 1.66
C PHE A 577 29.69 17.88 0.93
N LEU A 578 30.90 18.07 0.46
CA LEU A 578 31.30 19.16 -0.43
C LEU A 578 31.77 18.57 -1.77
N ARG A 579 31.31 19.11 -2.88
CA ARG A 579 31.80 18.72 -4.21
C ARG A 579 33.18 19.32 -4.43
N VAL A 580 34.08 18.54 -4.98
CA VAL A 580 35.44 18.95 -5.35
C VAL A 580 35.49 19.21 -6.85
N GLY A 581 35.72 20.45 -7.24
CA GLY A 581 35.75 20.86 -8.65
C GLY A 581 34.38 21.18 -9.22
N GLU A 582 34.32 21.23 -10.56
CA GLU A 582 33.08 21.47 -11.29
C GLU A 582 32.19 20.21 -11.31
N MET A 583 30.87 20.43 -11.35
CA MET A 583 29.89 19.35 -11.45
C MET A 583 30.04 18.62 -12.79
N ASN A 584 30.28 17.32 -12.75
CA ASN A 584 30.18 16.47 -13.94
C ASN A 584 28.71 16.12 -14.16
N VAL A 585 28.09 16.76 -15.14
CA VAL A 585 26.66 16.58 -15.44
C VAL A 585 26.43 15.47 -16.48
N ASP A 586 27.45 15.09 -17.24
CA ASP A 586 27.37 14.01 -18.23
C ASP A 586 27.40 12.64 -17.55
N ASP A 587 28.15 12.54 -16.46
CA ASP A 587 28.23 11.32 -15.66
C ASP A 587 28.38 11.70 -14.16
N PRO A 588 27.26 11.91 -13.46
CA PRO A 588 27.29 12.32 -12.05
C PRO A 588 28.02 11.34 -11.11
N THR A 589 28.17 10.07 -11.50
CA THR A 589 28.91 9.08 -10.70
C THR A 589 30.40 9.39 -10.60
N LYS A 590 30.92 10.25 -11.48
CA LYS A 590 32.32 10.72 -11.50
C LYS A 590 32.57 11.98 -10.67
N ASN A 591 31.52 12.55 -10.06
CA ASN A 591 31.71 13.68 -9.16
C ASN A 591 32.55 13.24 -7.97
N THR A 592 33.62 14.00 -7.70
CA THR A 592 34.45 13.81 -6.51
C THR A 592 33.90 14.64 -5.36
N VAL A 593 33.83 14.06 -4.17
CA VAL A 593 33.35 14.74 -2.97
C VAL A 593 34.35 14.64 -1.82
N ALA A 594 34.28 15.62 -0.92
CA ALA A 594 35.00 15.67 0.34
C ALA A 594 34.01 15.77 1.51
N GLU A 595 34.49 15.56 2.72
CA GLU A 595 33.70 15.70 3.97
C GLU A 595 32.44 14.84 4.02
N TRP A 596 32.49 13.65 3.40
CA TRP A 596 31.36 12.73 3.36
C TRP A 596 30.99 12.23 4.76
N SER A 597 29.82 12.65 5.24
CA SER A 597 29.36 12.32 6.59
C SER A 597 27.84 12.30 6.68
N GLU A 598 27.31 11.60 7.65
CA GLU A 598 25.88 11.65 8.00
C GLU A 598 25.65 12.51 9.23
N LYS A 599 24.58 13.29 9.20
CA LYS A 599 24.11 14.11 10.32
C LYS A 599 22.72 13.65 10.74
N VAL A 600 22.54 13.31 12.02
CA VAL A 600 21.20 13.03 12.56
C VAL A 600 20.38 14.33 12.56
N ILE A 601 19.27 14.33 11.83
CA ILE A 601 18.35 15.47 11.70
C ILE A 601 17.07 15.28 12.50
N LEU A 602 16.74 14.01 12.84
CA LEU A 602 15.57 13.69 13.64
C LEU A 602 15.82 12.40 14.45
N LYS A 603 15.46 12.44 15.73
CA LYS A 603 15.29 11.24 16.55
C LYS A 603 13.81 10.97 16.73
N ARG A 604 13.39 9.78 16.39
CA ARG A 604 12.01 9.35 16.47
C ARG A 604 11.66 8.96 17.92
N ASN A 605 10.48 9.35 18.37
CA ASN A 605 10.06 9.15 19.76
C ASN A 605 9.17 7.90 19.87
N PHE A 606 9.79 6.73 19.85
CA PHE A 606 9.08 5.47 20.01
C PHE A 606 9.36 4.78 21.35
N SER A 607 8.37 4.05 21.80
CA SER A 607 8.43 3.14 22.94
C SER A 607 7.58 1.89 22.64
N LYS A 608 7.56 0.93 23.53
CA LYS A 608 6.86 -0.36 23.34
C LYS A 608 5.38 -0.19 22.94
N LYS A 609 4.67 0.83 23.45
CA LYS A 609 3.27 1.05 23.08
C LYS A 609 3.05 1.33 21.59
N HIS A 610 4.04 1.90 20.89
CA HIS A 610 3.92 2.33 19.48
C HIS A 610 4.00 1.17 18.49
N TYR A 611 4.25 -0.06 18.95
CA TYR A 611 4.17 -1.24 18.10
C TYR A 611 2.73 -1.59 17.70
N TRP A 612 1.74 -1.16 18.49
CA TRP A 612 0.33 -1.26 18.14
C TRP A 612 -0.32 0.11 18.12
N LEU A 613 -1.23 0.33 17.15
CA LEU A 613 -1.99 1.58 17.09
C LEU A 613 -3.04 1.61 18.19
N PRO A 614 -3.33 2.79 18.76
CA PRO A 614 -4.41 2.92 19.75
C PRO A 614 -5.77 2.73 19.09
N LEU A 615 -6.64 2.00 19.76
CA LEU A 615 -8.05 1.91 19.42
C LEU A 615 -8.79 3.17 19.90
N LYS A 616 -9.86 3.57 19.21
CA LYS A 616 -10.69 4.70 19.67
C LYS A 616 -11.22 4.50 21.08
N LYS A 617 -11.18 5.56 21.88
CA LYS A 617 -11.73 5.53 23.22
C LYS A 617 -13.24 5.21 23.23
N SER A 618 -13.99 5.72 22.24
CA SER A 618 -15.42 5.38 22.09
C SER A 618 -15.63 3.88 21.97
N ASP A 619 -14.80 3.19 21.20
CA ASP A 619 -14.96 1.78 20.93
C ASP A 619 -14.53 0.93 22.14
N THR A 620 -13.39 1.27 22.76
CA THR A 620 -12.87 0.56 23.95
C THR A 620 -13.68 0.78 25.23
N THR A 621 -14.62 1.72 25.23
CA THR A 621 -15.53 1.98 26.34
C THR A 621 -16.93 1.35 26.17
N LEU A 622 -17.21 0.76 25.00
CA LEU A 622 -18.51 0.14 24.73
C LEU A 622 -18.77 -1.07 25.64
N TYR A 623 -17.75 -1.89 25.87
CA TYR A 623 -17.78 -3.05 26.75
C TYR A 623 -16.35 -3.47 27.14
N PRO A 624 -16.17 -4.06 28.35
CA PRO A 624 -14.84 -4.35 28.89
C PRO A 624 -13.99 -5.31 28.06
N GLU A 625 -14.62 -6.25 27.35
CA GLU A 625 -13.95 -7.27 26.54
C GLU A 625 -13.26 -6.71 25.30
N PHE A 626 -13.62 -5.49 24.88
CA PHE A 626 -12.94 -4.77 23.80
C PHE A 626 -11.91 -3.79 24.38
N GLY A 627 -10.92 -4.33 25.08
CA GLY A 627 -9.88 -3.53 25.75
C GLY A 627 -8.94 -2.79 24.78
N GLN A 628 -8.30 -1.74 25.31
CA GLN A 628 -7.29 -0.95 24.60
C GLN A 628 -6.00 -1.74 24.41
N ASN A 629 -5.21 -1.36 23.41
CA ASN A 629 -3.85 -1.86 23.23
C ASN A 629 -2.91 -1.43 24.38
N PRO A 630 -1.92 -2.26 24.75
CA PRO A 630 -1.04 -1.98 25.89
C PRO A 630 -0.34 -0.62 25.80
N GLY A 631 -0.44 0.17 26.86
CA GLY A 631 0.23 1.47 26.99
C GLY A 631 -0.56 2.66 26.44
N TRP A 632 -1.78 2.45 25.94
CA TRP A 632 -2.68 3.49 25.42
C TRP A 632 -3.87 3.79 26.34
#